data_a1a2fe19007e228da5f217d33ee0ebb4
#
_entry.id   a1a2fe19007e228da5f217d33ee0ebb4
#
_cell.length_a   1.000
_cell.length_b   1.000
_cell.length_c   1.000
_cell.angle_alpha   90.00
_cell.angle_beta   90.00
_cell.angle_gamma   90.00
#
_symmetry.space_group_name_H-M   'P 1'
#
loop_
_entity.id
_entity.type
_entity.pdbx_description
1 polymer ?
#
loop_
_entity_poly.entity_id
_entity_poly.type
_entity_poly.pdbx_seq_one_letter_code
_entity_poly.pdbx_strand_id
1 'polypeptide(L)'
;MPEIDKNDIDLSTSVFGKKLDSPLFITAITGGHPAAKEINKQLAIAAENNGIALGVGSQRAACEHPELEDTYTVVRENAPDCLLVGNIGAPQLNLAEKAVEILDADILAIHLNPLQESIQPEGDLDARGYTDLIAQITDSVKIPVLAKETGCGISAESAKILVDAGVDFIDIEGAGGTSWAAVETYRAEDRYLGETFWDWGIPTAISTAEVVNNINVPVISSGGIRTGLEAAKAIALGADAVGMALPFLKNCSSQEALNTFVKRFNDSLRIAMFLVGANNIEELKQSRLVIRGKTREWLNERGINTQIYSRR
;
A
#
# COMPACT_ATOMS: atom_id res chain seq x y z
N MET A 1 27.07 -14.92 9.98
CA MET A 1 26.36 -16.00 10.72
C MET A 1 25.30 -15.33 11.56
N PRO A 2 24.07 -15.83 11.62
CA PRO A 2 23.10 -15.36 12.58
C PRO A 2 23.59 -15.75 13.99
N GLU A 3 23.70 -14.77 14.88
CA GLU A 3 24.04 -15.00 16.30
C GLU A 3 22.83 -14.63 17.17
N ILE A 4 21.63 -15.00 16.71
CA ILE A 4 20.33 -14.71 17.32
C ILE A 4 19.49 -15.98 17.40
N ASP A 5 18.51 -16.03 18.30
CA ASP A 5 17.47 -17.07 18.29
C ASP A 5 16.31 -16.61 17.41
N LYS A 6 15.88 -17.46 16.48
CA LYS A 6 14.72 -17.18 15.61
C LYS A 6 13.44 -16.91 16.41
N ASN A 7 13.30 -17.49 17.59
CA ASN A 7 12.11 -17.33 18.44
C ASN A 7 12.05 -15.95 19.13
N ASP A 8 13.20 -15.28 19.27
CA ASP A 8 13.32 -13.95 19.88
C ASP A 8 13.08 -12.81 18.86
N ILE A 9 12.90 -13.14 17.57
CA ILE A 9 12.69 -12.14 16.53
C ILE A 9 11.32 -11.48 16.69
N ASP A 10 11.33 -10.16 16.90
CA ASP A 10 10.13 -9.32 16.96
C ASP A 10 9.79 -8.77 15.57
N LEU A 11 8.61 -9.10 15.06
CA LEU A 11 8.07 -8.57 13.80
C LEU A 11 7.27 -7.27 14.01
N SER A 12 7.02 -6.87 15.27
CA SER A 12 6.21 -5.69 15.52
C SER A 12 6.87 -4.42 14.99
N THR A 13 6.03 -3.49 14.55
CA THR A 13 6.46 -2.17 14.08
C THR A 13 5.48 -1.10 14.53
N SER A 14 5.93 0.14 14.58
CA SER A 14 5.08 1.29 14.85
C SER A 14 5.05 2.17 13.61
N VAL A 15 4.05 1.96 12.78
CA VAL A 15 3.76 2.80 11.60
C VAL A 15 2.42 3.47 11.85
N PHE A 16 2.24 4.67 11.35
CA PHE A 16 0.99 5.42 11.48
C PHE A 16 0.62 5.80 12.93
N GLY A 17 1.59 5.84 13.84
CA GLY A 17 1.35 6.14 15.25
C GLY A 17 0.69 5.01 16.05
N LYS A 18 0.47 3.84 15.45
CA LYS A 18 -0.12 2.65 16.07
C LYS A 18 0.85 1.46 15.97
N LYS A 19 0.91 0.63 17.00
CA LYS A 19 1.70 -0.60 16.99
C LYS A 19 0.96 -1.66 16.16
N LEU A 20 1.69 -2.30 15.26
CA LEU A 20 1.27 -3.48 14.50
C LEU A 20 2.11 -4.69 14.91
N ASP A 21 1.53 -5.89 14.92
CA ASP A 21 2.23 -7.12 15.27
C ASP A 21 3.13 -7.65 14.12
N SER A 22 2.93 -7.11 12.93
CA SER A 22 3.73 -7.41 11.73
C SER A 22 3.73 -6.18 10.81
N PRO A 23 4.79 -5.92 10.03
CA PRO A 23 4.86 -4.81 9.09
C PRO A 23 3.99 -5.03 7.85
N LEU A 24 2.88 -5.73 7.99
CA LEU A 24 1.98 -6.13 6.92
C LEU A 24 0.72 -5.25 6.91
N PHE A 25 0.38 -4.77 5.73
CA PHE A 25 -0.79 -3.95 5.47
C PHE A 25 -1.63 -4.59 4.36
N ILE A 26 -2.92 -4.84 4.63
CA ILE A 26 -3.88 -5.21 3.60
C ILE A 26 -4.24 -3.94 2.85
N THR A 27 -3.64 -3.72 1.66
CA THR A 27 -3.90 -2.50 0.88
C THR A 27 -5.29 -2.52 0.26
N ALA A 28 -5.75 -1.34 -0.17
CA ALA A 28 -7.09 -1.12 -0.69
C ALA A 28 -7.49 -2.13 -1.78
N ILE A 29 -8.60 -2.86 -1.55
CA ILE A 29 -9.06 -3.90 -2.49
C ILE A 29 -10.49 -3.64 -2.94
N THR A 30 -11.46 -3.70 -2.01
CA THR A 30 -12.89 -3.76 -2.33
C THR A 30 -13.73 -2.79 -1.51
N GLY A 31 -14.94 -2.52 -2.02
CA GLY A 31 -15.95 -1.69 -1.41
C GLY A 31 -16.95 -1.19 -2.44
N GLY A 32 -18.07 -0.59 -2.00
CA GLY A 32 -19.04 0.07 -2.86
C GLY A 32 -19.87 -0.87 -3.76
N HIS A 33 -19.90 -2.15 -3.47
CA HIS A 33 -20.75 -3.12 -4.12
C HIS A 33 -21.25 -4.15 -3.10
N PRO A 34 -22.52 -4.59 -3.13
CA PRO A 34 -23.06 -5.52 -2.12
C PRO A 34 -22.22 -6.79 -1.91
N ALA A 35 -21.64 -7.34 -2.98
CA ALA A 35 -20.76 -8.52 -2.88
C ALA A 35 -19.43 -8.23 -2.13
N ALA A 36 -19.03 -6.98 -2.01
CA ALA A 36 -17.80 -6.61 -1.29
C ALA A 36 -17.97 -6.66 0.23
N LYS A 37 -19.21 -6.59 0.75
CA LYS A 37 -19.48 -6.59 2.19
C LYS A 37 -18.88 -7.79 2.89
N GLU A 38 -19.13 -8.99 2.39
CA GLU A 38 -18.61 -10.23 3.00
C GLU A 38 -17.08 -10.30 2.88
N ILE A 39 -16.51 -9.88 1.74
CA ILE A 39 -15.05 -9.82 1.56
C ILE A 39 -14.42 -8.88 2.58
N ASN A 40 -14.93 -7.67 2.71
CA ASN A 40 -14.44 -6.67 3.66
C ASN A 40 -14.57 -7.16 5.11
N LYS A 41 -15.67 -7.83 5.45
CA LYS A 41 -15.84 -8.47 6.77
C LYS A 41 -14.77 -9.52 7.04
N GLN A 42 -14.50 -10.41 6.07
CA GLN A 42 -13.48 -11.46 6.22
C GLN A 42 -12.08 -10.87 6.38
N LEU A 43 -11.76 -9.81 5.62
CA LEU A 43 -10.47 -9.09 5.74
C LEU A 43 -10.35 -8.37 7.07
N ALA A 44 -11.43 -7.74 7.56
CA ALA A 44 -11.47 -7.06 8.85
C ALA A 44 -11.16 -8.02 10.01
N ILE A 45 -11.87 -9.15 10.08
CA ILE A 45 -11.62 -10.18 11.10
C ILE A 45 -10.17 -10.70 11.04
N ALA A 46 -9.64 -10.90 9.83
CA ALA A 46 -8.25 -11.35 9.68
C ALA A 46 -7.24 -10.28 10.12
N ALA A 47 -7.48 -9.01 9.80
CA ALA A 47 -6.62 -7.90 10.20
C ALA A 47 -6.60 -7.73 11.73
N GLU A 48 -7.77 -7.74 12.36
CA GLU A 48 -7.92 -7.67 13.80
C GLU A 48 -7.19 -8.82 14.52
N ASN A 49 -7.46 -10.06 14.09
CA ASN A 49 -6.89 -11.26 14.73
C ASN A 49 -5.36 -11.36 14.60
N ASN A 50 -4.76 -10.68 13.61
CA ASN A 50 -3.34 -10.75 13.34
C ASN A 50 -2.60 -9.44 13.65
N GLY A 51 -3.26 -8.44 14.22
CA GLY A 51 -2.68 -7.15 14.58
C GLY A 51 -2.03 -6.41 13.40
N ILE A 52 -2.65 -6.48 12.21
CA ILE A 52 -2.15 -5.83 10.98
C ILE A 52 -3.12 -4.74 10.49
N ALA A 53 -2.64 -3.81 9.66
CA ALA A 53 -3.47 -2.73 9.14
C ALA A 53 -4.35 -3.17 7.96
N LEU A 54 -5.48 -2.48 7.77
CA LEU A 54 -6.44 -2.73 6.67
C LEU A 54 -6.88 -1.42 6.00
N GLY A 55 -6.70 -1.33 4.68
CA GLY A 55 -7.29 -0.30 3.83
C GLY A 55 -8.45 -0.84 3.01
N VAL A 56 -9.48 0.01 2.84
CA VAL A 56 -10.65 -0.32 2.03
C VAL A 56 -10.52 0.21 0.60
N GLY A 57 -11.30 -0.32 -0.33
CA GLY A 57 -11.44 0.23 -1.68
C GLY A 57 -12.04 1.64 -1.67
N SER A 58 -12.03 2.33 -2.82
CA SER A 58 -12.57 3.69 -2.92
C SER A 58 -13.97 3.79 -2.34
N GLN A 59 -14.17 4.76 -1.43
CA GLN A 59 -15.44 5.00 -0.76
C GLN A 59 -16.38 5.94 -1.54
N ARG A 60 -15.98 6.39 -2.74
CA ARG A 60 -16.80 7.27 -3.56
C ARG A 60 -18.22 6.75 -3.70
N ALA A 61 -18.37 5.46 -4.05
CA ALA A 61 -19.70 4.86 -4.26
C ALA A 61 -20.58 4.95 -3.00
N ALA A 62 -20.06 4.67 -1.80
CA ALA A 62 -20.82 4.77 -0.56
C ALA A 62 -21.11 6.23 -0.17
N CYS A 63 -20.20 7.16 -0.45
CA CYS A 63 -20.44 8.58 -0.21
C CYS A 63 -21.57 9.14 -1.09
N GLU A 64 -21.69 8.65 -2.31
CA GLU A 64 -22.74 9.06 -3.27
C GLU A 64 -24.05 8.25 -3.07
N HIS A 65 -23.95 6.99 -2.60
CA HIS A 65 -25.05 6.01 -2.46
C HIS A 65 -25.06 5.42 -1.05
N PRO A 66 -25.83 6.00 -0.11
CA PRO A 66 -25.88 5.56 1.30
C PRO A 66 -26.24 4.10 1.51
N GLU A 67 -26.96 3.49 0.59
CA GLU A 67 -27.30 2.06 0.63
C GLU A 67 -26.07 1.13 0.50
N LEU A 68 -24.91 1.66 0.14
CA LEU A 68 -23.64 0.94 0.02
C LEU A 68 -22.71 1.16 1.22
N GLU A 69 -23.07 2.01 2.18
CA GLU A 69 -22.25 2.32 3.36
C GLU A 69 -21.94 1.05 4.19
N ASP A 70 -22.88 0.10 4.23
CA ASP A 70 -22.71 -1.14 4.97
C ASP A 70 -21.59 -2.05 4.46
N THR A 71 -21.13 -1.81 3.21
CA THR A 71 -19.97 -2.51 2.65
C THR A 71 -18.65 -2.03 3.26
N TYR A 72 -18.65 -0.90 3.98
CA TYR A 72 -17.51 -0.32 4.69
C TYR A 72 -17.68 -0.33 6.20
N THR A 73 -18.87 0.03 6.74
CA THR A 73 -19.11 0.02 8.21
C THR A 73 -18.88 -1.35 8.81
N VAL A 74 -19.18 -2.43 8.06
CA VAL A 74 -18.89 -3.81 8.45
C VAL A 74 -17.42 -4.05 8.82
N VAL A 75 -16.51 -3.22 8.33
CA VAL A 75 -15.06 -3.35 8.61
C VAL A 75 -14.79 -2.96 10.07
N ARG A 76 -15.20 -1.76 10.50
CA ARG A 76 -15.00 -1.31 11.88
C ARG A 76 -15.80 -2.16 12.87
N GLU A 77 -17.01 -2.61 12.49
CA GLU A 77 -17.82 -3.52 13.31
C GLU A 77 -17.10 -4.84 13.63
N ASN A 78 -16.23 -5.31 12.74
CA ASN A 78 -15.51 -6.59 12.89
C ASN A 78 -14.01 -6.44 13.19
N ALA A 79 -13.50 -5.20 13.21
CA ALA A 79 -12.12 -4.86 13.52
C ALA A 79 -12.06 -3.56 14.36
N PRO A 80 -12.56 -3.60 15.62
CA PRO A 80 -12.68 -2.40 16.45
C PRO A 80 -11.33 -1.76 16.81
N ASP A 81 -10.29 -2.57 16.99
CA ASP A 81 -8.96 -2.12 17.41
C ASP A 81 -7.95 -2.02 16.26
N CYS A 82 -8.29 -2.54 15.07
CA CYS A 82 -7.45 -2.51 13.89
C CYS A 82 -7.18 -1.07 13.42
N LEU A 83 -5.99 -0.85 12.84
CA LEU A 83 -5.69 0.39 12.12
C LEU A 83 -6.39 0.34 10.76
N LEU A 84 -7.39 1.20 10.57
CA LEU A 84 -8.21 1.25 9.37
C LEU A 84 -7.88 2.48 8.50
N VAL A 85 -7.73 2.23 7.21
CA VAL A 85 -7.42 3.27 6.21
C VAL A 85 -8.60 3.44 5.26
N GLY A 86 -9.27 4.60 5.35
CA GLY A 86 -10.27 5.04 4.37
C GLY A 86 -9.64 5.36 3.03
N ASN A 87 -10.44 5.57 1.97
CA ASN A 87 -9.89 5.74 0.64
C ASN A 87 -10.81 6.55 -0.29
N ILE A 88 -10.26 7.64 -0.84
CA ILE A 88 -10.90 8.48 -1.86
C ILE A 88 -9.93 8.81 -2.98
N GLY A 89 -10.43 9.30 -4.11
CA GLY A 89 -9.59 9.84 -5.19
C GLY A 89 -9.16 11.28 -4.95
N ALA A 90 -8.07 11.71 -5.55
CA ALA A 90 -7.54 13.08 -5.41
C ALA A 90 -8.58 14.19 -5.72
N PRO A 91 -9.51 14.09 -6.71
CA PRO A 91 -10.49 15.13 -6.97
C PRO A 91 -11.67 15.16 -5.97
N GLN A 92 -11.73 14.26 -4.98
CA GLN A 92 -12.91 14.02 -4.14
C GLN A 92 -12.83 14.74 -2.78
N LEU A 93 -12.33 15.98 -2.74
CA LEU A 93 -12.24 16.79 -1.51
C LEU A 93 -13.58 16.83 -0.73
N ASN A 94 -14.69 17.01 -1.42
CA ASN A 94 -16.02 17.10 -0.82
C ASN A 94 -16.51 15.79 -0.16
N LEU A 95 -15.83 14.68 -0.38
CA LEU A 95 -16.16 13.37 0.19
C LEU A 95 -15.23 12.98 1.36
N ALA A 96 -14.17 13.74 1.61
CA ALA A 96 -13.11 13.35 2.56
C ALA A 96 -13.65 13.12 3.99
N GLU A 97 -14.38 14.07 4.57
CA GLU A 97 -14.94 13.93 5.92
C GLU A 97 -15.94 12.78 5.99
N LYS A 98 -16.83 12.66 4.99
CA LYS A 98 -17.83 11.59 4.95
C LYS A 98 -17.18 10.22 4.82
N ALA A 99 -16.12 10.08 4.04
CA ALA A 99 -15.39 8.81 3.91
C ALA A 99 -14.73 8.40 5.24
N VAL A 100 -14.17 9.35 5.97
CA VAL A 100 -13.62 9.11 7.33
C VAL A 100 -14.72 8.65 8.28
N GLU A 101 -15.87 9.32 8.29
CA GLU A 101 -17.00 8.98 9.17
C GLU A 101 -17.59 7.59 8.88
N ILE A 102 -17.82 7.24 7.60
CA ILE A 102 -18.39 5.93 7.21
C ILE A 102 -17.55 4.76 7.74
N LEU A 103 -16.24 4.87 7.68
CA LEU A 103 -15.35 3.79 8.10
C LEU A 103 -14.93 3.89 9.57
N ASP A 104 -15.13 5.06 10.20
CA ASP A 104 -14.44 5.44 11.45
C ASP A 104 -12.91 5.24 11.26
N ALA A 105 -12.37 5.89 10.24
CA ALA A 105 -11.02 5.66 9.75
C ALA A 105 -9.97 6.31 10.66
N ASP A 106 -8.87 5.60 10.89
CA ASP A 106 -7.67 6.12 11.59
C ASP A 106 -6.79 6.95 10.63
N ILE A 107 -6.83 6.67 9.32
CA ILE A 107 -6.06 7.32 8.26
C ILE A 107 -6.96 7.46 7.02
N LEU A 108 -6.78 8.52 6.25
CA LEU A 108 -7.42 8.68 4.96
C LEU A 108 -6.39 8.50 3.83
N ALA A 109 -6.59 7.51 2.96
CA ALA A 109 -5.81 7.37 1.74
C ALA A 109 -6.40 8.20 0.61
N ILE A 110 -5.54 8.88 -0.13
CA ILE A 110 -5.82 9.54 -1.41
C ILE A 110 -5.16 8.71 -2.50
N HIS A 111 -5.97 8.06 -3.35
CA HIS A 111 -5.41 7.32 -4.47
C HIS A 111 -5.21 8.20 -5.70
N LEU A 112 -4.11 7.93 -6.40
CA LEU A 112 -3.70 8.54 -7.66
C LEU A 112 -3.76 7.45 -8.73
N ASN A 113 -4.64 7.60 -9.73
CA ASN A 113 -4.86 6.57 -10.74
C ASN A 113 -4.91 7.13 -12.18
N PRO A 114 -4.00 8.05 -12.57
CA PRO A 114 -4.09 8.75 -13.86
C PRO A 114 -4.06 7.81 -15.06
N LEU A 115 -3.29 6.72 -15.01
CA LEU A 115 -3.27 5.74 -16.10
C LEU A 115 -4.58 4.95 -16.16
N GLN A 116 -5.12 4.51 -15.02
CA GLN A 116 -6.41 3.84 -14.98
C GLN A 116 -7.50 4.72 -15.58
N GLU A 117 -7.61 5.99 -15.14
CA GLU A 117 -8.57 6.96 -15.68
C GLU A 117 -8.38 7.17 -17.19
N SER A 118 -7.15 7.14 -17.69
CA SER A 118 -6.85 7.30 -19.12
C SER A 118 -7.28 6.11 -19.98
N ILE A 119 -7.44 4.93 -19.40
CA ILE A 119 -7.80 3.69 -20.12
C ILE A 119 -9.30 3.39 -19.99
N GLN A 120 -9.92 3.71 -18.84
CA GLN A 120 -11.34 3.43 -18.65
C GLN A 120 -12.20 4.36 -19.51
N PRO A 121 -13.33 3.85 -20.08
CA PRO A 121 -14.16 4.64 -21.01
C PRO A 121 -14.77 5.90 -20.37
N GLU A 122 -15.09 5.83 -19.07
CA GLU A 122 -15.71 6.90 -18.27
C GLU A 122 -14.70 7.72 -17.45
N GLY A 123 -13.40 7.63 -17.75
CA GLY A 123 -12.34 8.25 -16.97
C GLY A 123 -12.31 9.78 -16.99
N ASP A 124 -11.94 10.38 -15.86
CA ASP A 124 -11.68 11.80 -15.76
C ASP A 124 -10.20 12.08 -16.11
N LEU A 125 -10.00 12.85 -17.19
CA LEU A 125 -8.68 13.16 -17.72
C LEU A 125 -8.19 14.56 -17.31
N ASP A 126 -8.94 15.30 -16.49
CA ASP A 126 -8.53 16.62 -16.00
C ASP A 126 -7.86 16.53 -14.61
N ALA A 127 -6.53 16.36 -14.60
CA ALA A 127 -5.74 16.31 -13.37
C ALA A 127 -5.22 17.71 -12.92
N ARG A 128 -5.69 18.80 -13.53
CA ARG A 128 -5.27 20.15 -13.12
C ARG A 128 -5.70 20.45 -11.68
N GLY A 129 -4.79 20.98 -10.88
CA GLY A 129 -5.04 21.35 -9.49
C GLY A 129 -5.09 20.17 -8.50
N TYR A 130 -4.75 18.94 -8.89
CA TYR A 130 -4.74 17.80 -7.95
C TYR A 130 -3.85 18.05 -6.74
N THR A 131 -2.69 18.69 -6.90
CA THR A 131 -1.81 19.03 -5.77
C THR A 131 -2.49 19.96 -4.78
N ASP A 132 -3.19 21.00 -5.29
CA ASP A 132 -3.93 21.93 -4.44
C ASP A 132 -5.13 21.26 -3.75
N LEU A 133 -5.82 20.35 -4.43
CA LEU A 133 -6.92 19.58 -3.84
C LEU A 133 -6.39 18.63 -2.74
N ILE A 134 -5.25 17.98 -2.96
CA ILE A 134 -4.60 17.13 -1.94
C ILE A 134 -4.26 17.97 -0.71
N ALA A 135 -3.65 19.16 -0.88
CA ALA A 135 -3.35 20.06 0.22
C ALA A 135 -4.63 20.49 0.97
N GLN A 136 -5.71 20.78 0.27
CA GLN A 136 -6.99 21.08 0.92
C GLN A 136 -7.58 19.88 1.68
N ILE A 137 -7.42 18.65 1.17
CA ILE A 137 -7.86 17.44 1.89
C ILE A 137 -7.03 17.27 3.17
N THR A 138 -5.70 17.40 3.09
CA THR A 138 -4.82 17.28 4.27
C THR A 138 -5.14 18.33 5.34
N ASP A 139 -5.51 19.54 4.93
CA ASP A 139 -5.91 20.60 5.85
C ASP A 139 -7.32 20.40 6.46
N SER A 140 -8.22 19.71 5.74
CA SER A 140 -9.62 19.55 6.15
C SER A 140 -9.84 18.41 7.14
N VAL A 141 -9.13 17.30 7.00
CA VAL A 141 -9.30 16.13 7.87
C VAL A 141 -8.42 16.23 9.12
N LYS A 142 -8.88 15.64 10.24
CA LYS A 142 -8.16 15.66 11.53
C LYS A 142 -7.29 14.43 11.75
N ILE A 143 -7.28 13.53 10.80
CA ILE A 143 -6.52 12.28 10.82
C ILE A 143 -5.40 12.34 9.79
N PRO A 144 -4.32 11.56 9.96
CA PRO A 144 -3.24 11.53 8.98
C PRO A 144 -3.69 11.13 7.58
N VAL A 145 -3.00 11.63 6.57
CA VAL A 145 -3.29 11.37 5.15
C VAL A 145 -2.16 10.55 4.51
N LEU A 146 -2.56 9.53 3.77
CA LEU A 146 -1.68 8.66 2.99
C LEU A 146 -1.93 8.88 1.50
N ALA A 147 -0.92 9.21 0.72
CA ALA A 147 -1.05 9.17 -0.73
C ALA A 147 -0.60 7.82 -1.29
N LYS A 148 -1.36 7.27 -2.22
CA LYS A 148 -1.09 5.97 -2.86
C LYS A 148 -1.29 6.02 -4.36
N GLU A 149 -0.53 5.21 -5.07
CA GLU A 149 -0.75 4.90 -6.47
C GLU A 149 -1.64 3.65 -6.64
N THR A 150 -1.88 3.21 -7.85
CA THR A 150 -2.76 2.07 -8.17
C THR A 150 -2.11 1.01 -9.08
N GLY A 151 -0.78 0.92 -9.04
CA GLY A 151 -0.02 -0.13 -9.71
C GLY A 151 1.08 0.37 -10.66
N CYS A 152 1.29 1.69 -10.76
CA CYS A 152 2.34 2.28 -11.60
C CYS A 152 3.54 2.80 -10.80
N GLY A 153 3.46 2.84 -9.47
CA GLY A 153 4.53 3.36 -8.62
C GLY A 153 4.62 4.88 -8.56
N ILE A 154 5.29 5.38 -7.55
CA ILE A 154 5.51 6.81 -7.30
C ILE A 154 7.00 7.12 -7.51
N SER A 155 7.31 8.18 -8.25
CA SER A 155 8.68 8.69 -8.40
C SER A 155 9.09 9.53 -7.19
N ALA A 156 10.39 9.76 -7.03
CA ALA A 156 10.92 10.65 -5.99
C ALA A 156 10.33 12.07 -6.09
N GLU A 157 10.18 12.59 -7.30
CA GLU A 157 9.63 13.93 -7.55
C GLU A 157 8.15 14.01 -7.16
N SER A 158 7.35 13.01 -7.56
CA SER A 158 5.93 12.95 -7.21
C SER A 158 5.75 12.81 -5.70
N ALA A 159 6.53 11.93 -5.04
CA ALA A 159 6.51 11.77 -3.60
C ALA A 159 6.81 13.08 -2.86
N LYS A 160 7.79 13.85 -3.34
CA LYS A 160 8.15 15.15 -2.76
C LYS A 160 7.00 16.16 -2.88
N ILE A 161 6.36 16.25 -4.05
CA ILE A 161 5.18 17.11 -4.26
C ILE A 161 4.05 16.73 -3.30
N LEU A 162 3.80 15.44 -3.11
CA LEU A 162 2.75 14.95 -2.20
C LEU A 162 3.06 15.29 -0.74
N VAL A 163 4.31 15.11 -0.31
CA VAL A 163 4.75 15.50 1.06
C VAL A 163 4.65 17.01 1.25
N ASP A 164 5.06 17.80 0.26
CA ASP A 164 4.94 19.26 0.30
C ASP A 164 3.46 19.71 0.34
N ALA A 165 2.53 18.90 -0.17
CA ALA A 165 1.07 19.10 -0.05
C ALA A 165 0.49 18.62 1.29
N GLY A 166 1.31 18.20 2.26
CA GLY A 166 0.88 17.85 3.61
C GLY A 166 0.57 16.36 3.83
N VAL A 167 0.94 15.48 2.89
CA VAL A 167 0.74 14.03 3.05
C VAL A 167 1.71 13.46 4.09
N ASP A 168 1.19 12.66 5.03
CA ASP A 168 1.96 12.06 6.14
C ASP A 168 2.63 10.73 5.77
N PHE A 169 2.10 10.01 4.79
CA PHE A 169 2.56 8.66 4.39
C PHE A 169 2.49 8.47 2.89
N ILE A 170 3.39 7.65 2.34
CA ILE A 170 3.37 7.26 0.92
C ILE A 170 3.25 5.74 0.81
N ASP A 171 2.24 5.24 0.07
CA ASP A 171 2.18 3.86 -0.40
C ASP A 171 2.47 3.84 -1.91
N ILE A 172 3.61 3.26 -2.27
CA ILE A 172 4.14 3.42 -3.62
C ILE A 172 3.37 2.64 -4.69
N GLU A 173 2.66 1.58 -4.37
CA GLU A 173 1.97 0.65 -5.30
C GLU A 173 2.67 0.49 -6.66
N GLY A 174 3.92 -0.02 -6.60
CA GLY A 174 4.80 -0.11 -7.74
C GLY A 174 4.38 -1.14 -8.80
N ALA A 175 4.94 -1.01 -9.99
CA ALA A 175 4.74 -1.95 -11.08
C ALA A 175 5.38 -3.31 -10.75
N GLY A 176 4.56 -4.30 -10.42
CA GLY A 176 4.98 -5.65 -10.01
C GLY A 176 3.82 -6.55 -9.58
N GLY A 177 2.64 -5.97 -9.42
CA GLY A 177 1.43 -6.64 -9.00
C GLY A 177 0.26 -6.45 -9.98
N THR A 178 -0.92 -6.17 -9.41
CA THR A 178 -2.11 -5.82 -10.19
C THR A 178 -1.91 -4.43 -10.79
N SER A 179 -2.18 -4.31 -12.07
CA SER A 179 -2.32 -3.01 -12.75
C SER A 179 -3.81 -2.76 -12.96
N TRP A 180 -4.34 -1.67 -12.39
CA TRP A 180 -5.73 -1.29 -12.62
C TRP A 180 -5.97 -0.88 -14.07
N ALA A 181 -4.98 -0.29 -14.75
CA ALA A 181 -5.05 -0.05 -16.18
C ALA A 181 -5.24 -1.34 -17.00
N ALA A 182 -4.57 -2.44 -16.59
CA ALA A 182 -4.79 -3.74 -17.20
C ALA A 182 -6.21 -4.28 -16.92
N VAL A 183 -6.76 -4.05 -15.72
CA VAL A 183 -8.16 -4.42 -15.40
C VAL A 183 -9.12 -3.68 -16.32
N GLU A 184 -8.94 -2.35 -16.49
CA GLU A 184 -9.77 -1.54 -17.39
C GLU A 184 -9.63 -1.98 -18.87
N THR A 185 -8.44 -2.40 -19.29
CA THR A 185 -8.20 -2.95 -20.63
C THR A 185 -9.10 -4.16 -20.92
N TYR A 186 -9.35 -5.03 -19.92
CA TYR A 186 -10.26 -6.16 -20.09
C TYR A 186 -11.74 -5.76 -20.16
N ARG A 187 -12.11 -4.57 -19.65
CA ARG A 187 -13.46 -4.01 -19.70
C ARG A 187 -13.70 -3.20 -20.99
N ALA A 188 -12.65 -2.67 -21.60
CA ALA A 188 -12.74 -1.85 -22.79
C ALA A 188 -13.13 -2.65 -24.04
N GLU A 189 -13.93 -2.06 -24.93
CA GLU A 189 -14.23 -2.61 -26.26
C GLU A 189 -12.99 -2.58 -27.16
N ASP A 190 -12.26 -1.45 -27.16
CA ASP A 190 -10.97 -1.31 -27.83
C ASP A 190 -9.84 -1.40 -26.79
N ARG A 191 -9.00 -2.41 -26.92
CA ARG A 191 -7.89 -2.70 -26.01
C ARG A 191 -6.58 -2.01 -26.37
N TYR A 192 -6.51 -1.33 -27.50
CA TYR A 192 -5.26 -0.81 -28.06
C TYR A 192 -4.49 0.07 -27.06
N LEU A 193 -5.17 1.04 -26.42
CA LEU A 193 -4.51 1.92 -25.44
C LEU A 193 -4.02 1.15 -24.22
N GLY A 194 -4.85 0.30 -23.66
CA GLY A 194 -4.48 -0.49 -22.49
C GLY A 194 -3.32 -1.47 -22.75
N GLU A 195 -3.29 -2.09 -23.93
CA GLU A 195 -2.19 -2.95 -24.35
C GLU A 195 -0.90 -2.15 -24.62
N THR A 196 -1.02 -0.93 -25.16
CA THR A 196 0.13 -0.01 -25.40
C THR A 196 0.79 0.39 -24.07
N PHE A 197 0.02 0.65 -23.02
CA PHE A 197 0.51 1.07 -21.71
C PHE A 197 0.60 -0.06 -20.69
N TRP A 198 0.54 -1.32 -21.14
CA TRP A 198 0.49 -2.48 -20.25
C TRP A 198 1.63 -2.56 -19.23
N ASP A 199 2.84 -2.24 -19.65
CA ASP A 199 4.06 -2.29 -18.84
C ASP A 199 4.47 -0.90 -18.30
N TRP A 200 3.57 0.09 -18.37
CA TRP A 200 3.85 1.42 -17.86
C TRP A 200 3.95 1.41 -16.33
N GLY A 201 5.03 1.98 -15.81
CA GLY A 201 5.21 2.16 -14.36
C GLY A 201 6.65 1.99 -13.90
N ILE A 202 6.88 2.36 -12.64
CA ILE A 202 8.16 2.22 -11.93
C ILE A 202 8.10 0.90 -11.15
N PRO A 203 9.02 -0.05 -11.39
CA PRO A 203 9.06 -1.30 -10.63
C PRO A 203 9.14 -1.07 -9.13
N THR A 204 8.40 -1.87 -8.34
CA THR A 204 8.23 -1.72 -6.89
C THR A 204 9.54 -1.46 -6.12
N ALA A 205 10.58 -2.28 -6.36
CA ALA A 205 11.86 -2.13 -5.68
C ALA A 205 12.57 -0.80 -6.03
N ILE A 206 12.37 -0.30 -7.25
CA ILE A 206 12.95 0.97 -7.71
C ILE A 206 12.17 2.13 -7.10
N SER A 207 10.84 2.13 -7.20
CA SER A 207 9.99 3.15 -6.60
C SER A 207 10.21 3.25 -5.09
N THR A 208 10.27 2.11 -4.37
CA THR A 208 10.61 2.08 -2.94
C THR A 208 11.94 2.78 -2.67
N ALA A 209 13.01 2.41 -3.38
CA ALA A 209 14.33 2.99 -3.17
C ALA A 209 14.39 4.49 -3.54
N GLU A 210 13.72 4.89 -4.63
CA GLU A 210 13.65 6.31 -5.02
C GLU A 210 12.95 7.14 -3.95
N VAL A 211 11.79 6.69 -3.48
CA VAL A 211 10.98 7.44 -2.53
C VAL A 211 11.70 7.53 -1.17
N VAL A 212 12.12 6.40 -0.61
CA VAL A 212 12.82 6.35 0.70
C VAL A 212 14.08 7.21 0.75
N ASN A 213 14.83 7.34 -0.36
CA ASN A 213 16.03 8.17 -0.37
C ASN A 213 15.76 9.69 -0.55
N ASN A 214 14.52 10.10 -0.79
CA ASN A 214 14.19 11.49 -1.15
C ASN A 214 13.16 12.17 -0.27
N ILE A 215 12.47 11.43 0.60
CA ILE A 215 11.47 11.99 1.54
C ILE A 215 11.74 11.53 2.98
N ASN A 216 11.11 12.18 3.95
CA ASN A 216 11.28 11.89 5.37
C ASN A 216 10.00 11.37 6.05
N VAL A 217 8.93 11.09 5.28
CA VAL A 217 7.72 10.46 5.82
C VAL A 217 7.79 8.94 5.63
N PRO A 218 7.08 8.15 6.46
CA PRO A 218 7.09 6.69 6.31
C PRO A 218 6.57 6.22 4.96
N VAL A 219 7.18 5.16 4.45
CA VAL A 219 6.91 4.58 3.13
C VAL A 219 6.41 3.15 3.26
N ILE A 220 5.26 2.88 2.67
CA ILE A 220 4.73 1.53 2.47
C ILE A 220 5.19 1.05 1.09
N SER A 221 5.86 -0.09 1.05
CA SER A 221 6.20 -0.76 -0.22
C SER A 221 5.13 -1.76 -0.58
N SER A 222 4.39 -1.48 -1.63
CA SER A 222 3.38 -2.38 -2.18
C SER A 222 3.48 -2.50 -3.70
N GLY A 223 2.69 -3.38 -4.30
CA GLY A 223 2.78 -3.68 -5.73
C GLY A 223 3.57 -4.96 -6.02
N GLY A 224 2.92 -6.11 -5.93
CA GLY A 224 3.49 -7.41 -6.30
C GLY A 224 4.24 -8.15 -5.21
N ILE A 225 4.29 -7.67 -3.99
CA ILE A 225 4.79 -8.43 -2.82
C ILE A 225 3.84 -9.57 -2.51
N ARG A 226 4.35 -10.78 -2.31
CA ARG A 226 3.58 -12.01 -2.09
C ARG A 226 4.09 -12.86 -0.93
N THR A 227 5.32 -12.63 -0.48
CA THR A 227 6.02 -13.47 0.51
C THR A 227 6.76 -12.61 1.53
N GLY A 228 7.00 -13.16 2.73
CA GLY A 228 7.83 -12.49 3.73
C GLY A 228 9.29 -12.26 3.30
N LEU A 229 9.81 -13.06 2.35
CA LEU A 229 11.14 -12.81 1.79
C LEU A 229 11.17 -11.57 0.89
N GLU A 230 10.11 -11.32 0.10
CA GLU A 230 9.97 -10.10 -0.70
C GLU A 230 9.76 -8.90 0.22
N ALA A 231 8.97 -9.05 1.28
CA ALA A 231 8.80 -8.06 2.33
C ALA A 231 10.14 -7.69 3.01
N ALA A 232 10.95 -8.70 3.38
CA ALA A 232 12.27 -8.46 3.94
C ALA A 232 13.16 -7.62 3.03
N LYS A 233 13.11 -7.86 1.70
CA LYS A 233 13.85 -7.05 0.73
C LYS A 233 13.34 -5.61 0.64
N ALA A 234 12.02 -5.41 0.66
CA ALA A 234 11.41 -4.08 0.64
C ALA A 234 11.76 -3.28 1.91
N ILE A 235 11.70 -3.92 3.08
CA ILE A 235 12.10 -3.31 4.35
C ILE A 235 13.61 -3.00 4.35
N ALA A 236 14.45 -3.89 3.88
CA ALA A 236 15.89 -3.63 3.76
C ALA A 236 16.22 -2.54 2.69
N LEU A 237 15.33 -2.24 1.73
CA LEU A 237 15.43 -1.05 0.89
C LEU A 237 15.05 0.22 1.65
N GLY A 238 14.40 0.12 2.82
CA GLY A 238 14.06 1.23 3.70
C GLY A 238 12.57 1.45 3.91
N ALA A 239 11.70 0.59 3.38
CA ALA A 239 10.27 0.67 3.64
C ALA A 239 9.93 0.45 5.13
N ASP A 240 8.91 1.13 5.64
CA ASP A 240 8.44 1.04 7.02
C ASP A 240 7.41 -0.08 7.19
N ALA A 241 6.64 -0.35 6.15
CA ALA A 241 5.70 -1.44 6.06
C ALA A 241 5.61 -1.97 4.63
N VAL A 242 4.93 -3.09 4.45
CA VAL A 242 4.67 -3.69 3.13
C VAL A 242 3.19 -3.94 2.93
N GLY A 243 2.72 -3.67 1.72
CA GLY A 243 1.31 -3.79 1.36
C GLY A 243 1.04 -4.94 0.40
N MET A 244 -0.10 -5.60 0.59
CA MET A 244 -0.60 -6.66 -0.29
C MET A 244 -2.12 -6.56 -0.47
N ALA A 245 -2.60 -6.74 -1.71
CA ALA A 245 -4.02 -6.78 -2.06
C ALA A 245 -4.44 -8.18 -2.53
N LEU A 246 -4.07 -8.55 -3.75
CA LEU A 246 -4.50 -9.78 -4.41
C LEU A 246 -4.24 -11.08 -3.62
N PRO A 247 -3.12 -11.25 -2.90
CA PRO A 247 -2.91 -12.45 -2.07
C PRO A 247 -3.98 -12.61 -0.99
N PHE A 248 -4.42 -11.52 -0.36
CA PHE A 248 -5.51 -11.55 0.62
C PHE A 248 -6.84 -11.90 -0.04
N LEU A 249 -7.18 -11.26 -1.16
CA LEU A 249 -8.40 -11.55 -1.89
C LEU A 249 -8.49 -13.03 -2.31
N LYS A 250 -7.38 -13.63 -2.75
CA LYS A 250 -7.34 -15.07 -3.11
C LYS A 250 -7.55 -16.01 -1.93
N ASN A 251 -7.31 -15.56 -0.71
CA ASN A 251 -7.48 -16.33 0.52
C ASN A 251 -8.75 -15.99 1.29
N CYS A 252 -9.60 -15.08 0.79
CA CYS A 252 -10.86 -14.65 1.43
C CYS A 252 -11.96 -15.73 1.50
N SER A 253 -11.71 -16.95 1.04
CA SER A 253 -12.68 -18.04 1.08
C SER A 253 -13.01 -18.51 2.50
N SER A 254 -12.11 -18.30 3.47
CA SER A 254 -12.32 -18.61 4.89
C SER A 254 -11.31 -17.88 5.78
N GLN A 255 -11.65 -17.70 7.06
CA GLN A 255 -10.74 -17.17 8.08
C GLN A 255 -9.52 -18.07 8.29
N GLU A 256 -9.68 -19.38 8.18
CA GLU A 256 -8.57 -20.33 8.28
C GLU A 256 -7.53 -20.11 7.17
N ALA A 257 -8.00 -19.90 5.92
CA ALA A 257 -7.12 -19.63 4.79
C ALA A 257 -6.37 -18.29 4.97
N LEU A 258 -7.06 -17.23 5.40
CA LEU A 258 -6.45 -15.92 5.69
C LEU A 258 -5.41 -16.01 6.80
N ASN A 259 -5.75 -16.60 7.95
CA ASN A 259 -4.84 -16.75 9.08
C ASN A 259 -3.63 -17.64 8.71
N THR A 260 -3.84 -18.70 7.93
CA THR A 260 -2.76 -19.54 7.42
C THR A 260 -1.84 -18.76 6.49
N PHE A 261 -2.40 -17.90 5.63
CA PHE A 261 -1.62 -17.04 4.74
C PHE A 261 -0.75 -16.06 5.55
N VAL A 262 -1.32 -15.32 6.51
CA VAL A 262 -0.58 -14.38 7.36
C VAL A 262 0.51 -15.10 8.16
N LYS A 263 0.18 -16.25 8.75
CA LYS A 263 1.17 -17.06 9.45
C LYS A 263 2.36 -17.45 8.55
N ARG A 264 2.10 -17.95 7.35
CA ARG A 264 3.16 -18.32 6.38
C ARG A 264 4.00 -17.12 5.95
N PHE A 265 3.36 -15.97 5.77
CA PHE A 265 4.06 -14.73 5.49
C PHE A 265 5.01 -14.37 6.65
N ASN A 266 4.51 -14.31 7.89
CA ASN A 266 5.30 -14.00 9.08
C ASN A 266 6.42 -15.00 9.31
N ASP A 267 6.17 -16.30 9.12
CA ASP A 267 7.19 -17.34 9.24
C ASP A 267 8.32 -17.14 8.20
N SER A 268 7.98 -16.80 6.95
CA SER A 268 8.98 -16.55 5.90
C SER A 268 9.77 -15.26 6.13
N LEU A 269 9.12 -14.20 6.65
CA LEU A 269 9.80 -12.97 7.07
C LEU A 269 10.77 -13.24 8.22
N ARG A 270 10.32 -13.95 9.25
CA ARG A 270 11.16 -14.35 10.40
C ARG A 270 12.36 -15.17 9.98
N ILE A 271 12.21 -16.09 9.02
CA ILE A 271 13.34 -16.85 8.46
C ILE A 271 14.32 -15.92 7.76
N ALA A 272 13.87 -14.99 6.95
CA ALA A 272 14.73 -14.02 6.26
C ALA A 272 15.51 -13.17 7.28
N MET A 273 14.85 -12.67 8.32
CA MET A 273 15.46 -11.91 9.41
C MET A 273 16.51 -12.74 10.17
N PHE A 274 16.18 -13.98 10.51
CA PHE A 274 17.12 -14.90 11.14
C PHE A 274 18.38 -15.06 10.30
N LEU A 275 18.25 -15.30 8.99
CA LEU A 275 19.39 -15.55 8.10
C LEU A 275 20.33 -14.34 7.96
N VAL A 276 19.84 -13.13 8.16
CA VAL A 276 20.64 -11.89 8.11
C VAL A 276 21.04 -11.38 9.50
N GLY A 277 20.58 -12.02 10.58
CA GLY A 277 20.92 -11.67 11.96
C GLY A 277 20.17 -10.43 12.48
N ALA A 278 18.94 -10.17 12.01
CA ALA A 278 18.11 -9.05 12.44
C ALA A 278 17.07 -9.52 13.48
N ASN A 279 17.07 -8.95 14.68
CA ASN A 279 16.13 -9.27 15.76
C ASN A 279 14.78 -8.53 15.65
N ASN A 280 14.73 -7.41 14.92
CA ASN A 280 13.56 -6.56 14.78
C ASN A 280 13.54 -5.89 13.39
N ILE A 281 12.45 -5.19 13.08
CA ILE A 281 12.25 -4.53 11.78
C ILE A 281 13.29 -3.41 11.54
N GLU A 282 13.67 -2.67 12.57
CA GLU A 282 14.68 -1.61 12.43
C GLU A 282 16.06 -2.17 12.09
N GLU A 283 16.45 -3.29 12.69
CA GLU A 283 17.68 -3.99 12.32
C GLU A 283 17.61 -4.56 10.90
N LEU A 284 16.43 -5.06 10.49
CA LEU A 284 16.22 -5.52 9.10
C LEU A 284 16.39 -4.38 8.09
N LYS A 285 15.94 -3.16 8.38
CA LYS A 285 16.18 -1.99 7.53
C LYS A 285 17.67 -1.69 7.33
N GLN A 286 18.50 -2.06 8.30
CA GLN A 286 19.95 -1.89 8.24
C GLN A 286 20.68 -3.09 7.61
N SER A 287 19.95 -4.11 7.21
CA SER A 287 20.55 -5.30 6.59
C SER A 287 21.18 -4.99 5.23
N ARG A 288 22.31 -5.65 4.95
CA ARG A 288 23.03 -5.45 3.70
C ARG A 288 22.27 -6.01 2.51
N LEU A 289 22.15 -5.21 1.46
CA LEU A 289 21.59 -5.60 0.17
C LEU A 289 22.58 -5.38 -0.96
N VAL A 290 22.68 -6.36 -1.86
CA VAL A 290 23.43 -6.21 -3.12
C VAL A 290 22.44 -5.99 -4.25
N ILE A 291 22.30 -4.75 -4.70
CA ILE A 291 21.43 -4.37 -5.81
C ILE A 291 22.18 -4.58 -7.13
N ARG A 292 21.60 -5.31 -8.09
CA ARG A 292 22.21 -5.68 -9.36
C ARG A 292 21.27 -5.47 -10.55
N GLY A 293 21.82 -5.61 -11.75
CA GLY A 293 21.08 -5.59 -13.03
C GLY A 293 20.31 -4.29 -13.24
N LYS A 294 19.17 -4.35 -13.90
CA LYS A 294 18.34 -3.20 -14.28
C LYS A 294 17.97 -2.29 -13.10
N THR A 295 17.72 -2.85 -11.92
CA THR A 295 17.43 -2.06 -10.71
C THR A 295 18.63 -1.17 -10.35
N ARG A 296 19.86 -1.72 -10.39
CA ARG A 296 21.06 -0.95 -10.11
C ARG A 296 21.31 0.13 -11.17
N GLU A 297 21.15 -0.22 -12.43
CA GLU A 297 21.33 0.71 -13.56
C GLU A 297 20.38 1.90 -13.41
N TRP A 298 19.08 1.62 -13.21
CA TRP A 298 18.06 2.66 -13.01
C TRP A 298 18.39 3.57 -11.82
N LEU A 299 18.62 2.98 -10.64
CA LEU A 299 18.90 3.77 -9.43
C LEU A 299 20.16 4.63 -9.56
N ASN A 300 21.21 4.13 -10.23
CA ASN A 300 22.43 4.92 -10.49
C ASN A 300 22.14 6.08 -11.44
N GLU A 301 21.37 5.89 -12.51
CA GLU A 301 20.94 6.98 -13.42
C GLU A 301 20.07 8.02 -12.69
N ARG A 302 19.32 7.59 -11.66
CA ARG A 302 18.57 8.47 -10.78
C ARG A 302 19.41 9.10 -9.66
N GLY A 303 20.74 8.93 -9.68
CA GLY A 303 21.68 9.51 -8.71
C GLY A 303 21.69 8.82 -7.34
N ILE A 304 21.04 7.66 -7.20
CA ILE A 304 21.02 6.89 -5.95
C ILE A 304 22.23 5.95 -5.93
N ASN A 305 23.15 6.18 -5.00
CA ASN A 305 24.31 5.33 -4.82
C ASN A 305 23.93 3.98 -4.20
N THR A 306 23.78 2.95 -5.02
CA THR A 306 23.39 1.62 -4.56
C THR A 306 24.41 0.93 -3.64
N GLN A 307 25.66 1.44 -3.56
CA GLN A 307 26.67 0.89 -2.64
C GLN A 307 26.35 1.15 -1.16
N ILE A 308 25.53 2.17 -0.85
CA ILE A 308 25.10 2.43 0.52
C ILE A 308 24.40 1.21 1.13
N TYR A 309 23.63 0.47 0.33
CA TYR A 309 22.91 -0.74 0.78
C TYR A 309 23.83 -1.93 1.04
N SER A 310 24.93 -2.04 0.33
CA SER A 310 25.86 -3.18 0.48
C SER A 310 26.94 -2.97 1.54
N ARG A 311 27.07 -1.74 2.07
CA ARG A 311 28.11 -1.34 3.03
C ARG A 311 27.59 -1.02 4.43
N ARG A 312 26.29 -1.19 4.67
CA ARG A 312 25.66 -1.06 5.99
C ARG A 312 26.31 -1.98 7.02
#